data_374445ae764d5d61a4786a1a6448b304
#
_entry.id   374445ae764d5d61a4786a1a6448b304
#
_cell.length_a   1.000
_cell.length_b   1.000
_cell.length_c   1.000
_cell.angle_alpha   90.00
_cell.angle_beta   90.00
_cell.angle_gamma   90.00
#
_symmetry.space_group_name_H-M   'P 1'
#
loop_
_entity.id
_entity.type
_entity.pdbx_description
1 polymer ?
#
loop_
_entity_poly.entity_id
_entity_poly.type
_entity_poly.pdbx_seq_one_letter_code
_entity_poly.pdbx_strand_id
1 'polypeptide(L)'
;MLQWQVKLKIIDLHLLLWDGVLWNTYRININEQLIKKQADAIIDRGLKTVGYRYINIDDGFFGWRDESGILHTHPKRFPNGLENIVKYIHDKGLKAGIYSDAGSNTCGSIWDNDPNGIGVGLYGHEKQDADLFFNKWGVDFIKIDYCGAGQELALDEQKRYTEIYRAFNDVCNHKISLNICRWAFPGTWAEDIATSWRISADITPEWASIKHII
;
A
#
# COMPACT_ATOMS: atom_id res chain seq x y z
N MET A 1 17.09 22.54 -33.87
CA MET A 1 17.27 21.21 -33.25
C MET A 1 17.01 21.35 -31.75
N LEU A 2 15.81 21.10 -31.29
CA LEU A 2 15.50 21.09 -29.87
C LEU A 2 15.88 19.71 -29.32
N GLN A 3 16.92 19.67 -28.49
CA GLN A 3 17.27 18.50 -27.71
C GLN A 3 16.25 18.35 -26.57
N TRP A 4 15.36 17.36 -26.71
CA TRP A 4 14.58 16.86 -25.60
C TRP A 4 15.51 16.08 -24.68
N GLN A 5 16.03 16.72 -23.64
CA GLN A 5 16.63 15.99 -22.54
C GLN A 5 15.48 15.41 -21.70
N VAL A 6 15.14 14.16 -21.97
CA VAL A 6 14.39 13.33 -21.02
C VAL A 6 15.29 13.16 -19.82
N LYS A 7 15.06 13.95 -18.75
CA LYS A 7 15.59 13.63 -17.44
C LYS A 7 14.89 12.35 -16.98
N LEU A 8 15.50 11.21 -17.34
CA LEU A 8 15.27 9.99 -16.60
C LEU A 8 15.72 10.28 -15.16
N LYS A 9 14.79 10.69 -14.29
CA LYS A 9 14.98 10.47 -12.86
C LYS A 9 15.29 8.98 -12.75
N ILE A 10 16.53 8.64 -12.37
CA ILE A 10 16.85 7.29 -11.91
C ILE A 10 15.98 7.12 -10.70
N ILE A 11 14.77 6.62 -10.91
CA ILE A 11 13.93 6.08 -9.86
C ILE A 11 14.78 4.95 -9.33
N ASP A 12 15.12 5.04 -8.06
CA ASP A 12 15.87 4.03 -7.35
C ASP A 12 15.23 2.67 -7.70
N LEU A 13 15.87 1.89 -8.55
CA LEU A 13 15.37 0.62 -9.09
C LEU A 13 15.18 -0.44 -8.00
N HIS A 14 15.33 -0.02 -6.73
CA HIS A 14 15.15 -0.81 -5.52
C HIS A 14 13.68 -0.97 -5.09
N LEU A 15 12.74 -0.37 -5.82
CA LEU A 15 11.30 -0.55 -5.63
C LEU A 15 10.77 -1.70 -6.52
N LEU A 16 11.35 -2.88 -6.38
CA LEU A 16 10.65 -4.09 -6.82
C LEU A 16 9.57 -4.38 -5.77
N LEU A 17 8.43 -3.78 -6.01
CA LEU A 17 7.24 -3.90 -5.19
C LEU A 17 6.65 -5.30 -5.32
N TRP A 18 6.73 -6.08 -4.29
CA TRP A 18 6.05 -7.37 -4.13
C TRP A 18 4.56 -7.21 -3.82
N ASP A 19 3.96 -6.14 -4.27
CA ASP A 19 2.60 -5.74 -3.94
C ASP A 19 1.54 -6.71 -4.46
N GLY A 20 1.76 -7.26 -5.65
CA GLY A 20 0.78 -8.14 -6.30
C GLY A 20 0.71 -9.56 -5.76
N VAL A 21 1.74 -10.06 -5.11
CA VAL A 21 1.81 -11.50 -4.74
C VAL A 21 0.96 -11.82 -3.53
N LEU A 22 0.94 -10.95 -2.52
CA LEU A 22 0.12 -11.20 -1.33
C LEU A 22 -1.37 -11.12 -1.67
N TRP A 23 -1.81 -10.08 -2.35
CA TRP A 23 -3.20 -9.92 -2.76
C TRP A 23 -3.65 -11.05 -3.70
N ASN A 24 -2.93 -11.28 -4.78
CA ASN A 24 -3.31 -12.28 -5.79
C ASN A 24 -3.35 -13.71 -5.25
N THR A 25 -2.59 -14.01 -4.17
CA THR A 25 -2.52 -15.35 -3.59
C THR A 25 -3.42 -15.52 -2.39
N TYR A 26 -3.46 -14.52 -1.50
CA TYR A 26 -4.08 -14.64 -0.19
C TYR A 26 -5.30 -13.75 0.01
N ARG A 27 -5.45 -12.72 -0.83
CA ARG A 27 -6.50 -11.69 -0.70
C ARG A 27 -6.51 -11.15 0.74
N ILE A 28 -7.67 -11.12 1.39
CA ILE A 28 -7.82 -10.70 2.79
C ILE A 28 -7.32 -11.73 3.83
N ASN A 29 -6.93 -12.94 3.39
CA ASN A 29 -6.53 -14.03 4.29
C ASN A 29 -5.05 -13.96 4.68
N ILE A 30 -4.63 -12.81 5.15
CA ILE A 30 -3.28 -12.55 5.67
C ILE A 30 -3.26 -12.55 7.20
N ASN A 31 -2.11 -12.84 7.78
CA ASN A 31 -1.91 -12.81 9.22
C ASN A 31 -0.44 -12.60 9.57
N GLU A 32 -0.19 -12.31 10.85
CA GLU A 32 1.15 -12.05 11.38
C GLU A 32 2.17 -13.12 11.01
N GLN A 33 1.82 -14.40 11.12
CA GLN A 33 2.75 -15.50 10.82
C GLN A 33 3.10 -15.57 9.33
N LEU A 34 2.11 -15.32 8.47
CA LEU A 34 2.34 -15.30 7.02
C LEU A 34 3.32 -14.20 6.65
N ILE A 35 3.12 -12.98 7.16
CA ILE A 35 4.01 -11.84 6.89
C ILE A 35 5.44 -12.14 7.37
N LYS A 36 5.60 -12.70 8.58
CA LYS A 36 6.92 -13.11 9.10
C LYS A 36 7.60 -14.14 8.20
N LYS A 37 6.85 -15.17 7.75
CA LYS A 37 7.37 -16.19 6.83
C LYS A 37 7.80 -15.60 5.49
N GLN A 38 7.08 -14.59 4.96
CA GLN A 38 7.49 -13.91 3.72
C GLN A 38 8.79 -13.12 3.92
N ALA A 39 8.94 -12.42 5.06
CA ALA A 39 10.17 -11.71 5.38
C ALA A 39 11.36 -12.69 5.52
N ASP A 40 11.16 -13.83 6.20
CA ASP A 40 12.17 -14.89 6.31
C ASP A 40 12.57 -15.43 4.94
N ALA A 41 11.59 -15.75 4.09
CA ALA A 41 11.84 -16.29 2.76
C ALA A 41 12.66 -15.34 1.86
N ILE A 42 12.47 -14.03 1.96
CA ILE A 42 13.30 -13.06 1.23
C ILE A 42 14.77 -13.17 1.64
N ILE A 43 15.04 -13.33 2.94
CA ILE A 43 16.40 -13.47 3.47
C ILE A 43 16.98 -14.83 3.09
N ASP A 44 16.28 -15.91 3.39
CA ASP A 44 16.76 -17.28 3.24
C ASP A 44 17.03 -17.66 1.78
N ARG A 45 16.28 -17.08 0.85
CA ARG A 45 16.45 -17.28 -0.59
C ARG A 45 17.39 -16.30 -1.26
N GLY A 46 18.03 -15.42 -0.51
CA GLY A 46 18.97 -14.42 -1.03
C GLY A 46 18.34 -13.31 -1.87
N LEU A 47 17.01 -13.17 -1.87
CA LEU A 47 16.31 -12.18 -2.68
C LEU A 47 16.69 -10.75 -2.29
N LYS A 48 16.99 -10.52 -1.01
CA LYS A 48 17.49 -9.22 -0.54
C LYS A 48 18.78 -8.78 -1.27
N THR A 49 19.67 -9.71 -1.59
CA THR A 49 20.96 -9.41 -2.24
C THR A 49 20.81 -8.97 -3.69
N VAL A 50 19.70 -9.34 -4.33
CA VAL A 50 19.35 -8.94 -5.70
C VAL A 50 18.33 -7.81 -5.75
N GLY A 51 18.07 -7.13 -4.62
CA GLY A 51 17.33 -5.88 -4.59
C GLY A 51 15.89 -5.94 -4.05
N TYR A 52 15.37 -7.12 -3.68
CA TYR A 52 14.05 -7.21 -3.03
C TYR A 52 14.16 -6.73 -1.58
N ARG A 53 13.56 -5.61 -1.27
CA ARG A 53 13.73 -4.94 0.03
C ARG A 53 12.45 -4.68 0.80
N TYR A 54 11.29 -4.80 0.16
CA TYR A 54 10.01 -4.47 0.77
C TYR A 54 9.19 -5.73 1.06
N ILE A 55 8.53 -5.72 2.21
CA ILE A 55 7.39 -6.56 2.54
C ILE A 55 6.17 -5.64 2.62
N ASN A 56 5.25 -5.79 1.69
CA ASN A 56 4.02 -5.01 1.65
C ASN A 56 2.88 -5.81 2.27
N ILE A 57 2.27 -5.25 3.30
CA ILE A 57 1.10 -5.81 3.99
C ILE A 57 -0.12 -5.24 3.27
N ASP A 58 -0.78 -6.08 2.48
CA ASP A 58 -1.97 -5.69 1.70
C ASP A 58 -3.24 -5.70 2.57
N ASP A 59 -4.42 -5.53 1.96
CA ASP A 59 -5.71 -5.53 2.64
C ASP A 59 -5.94 -6.80 3.49
N GLY A 60 -6.75 -6.69 4.55
CA GLY A 60 -7.05 -7.79 5.46
C GLY A 60 -6.43 -7.67 6.85
N PHE A 61 -5.66 -6.63 7.14
CA PHE A 61 -5.11 -6.39 8.49
C PHE A 61 -6.03 -5.54 9.37
N PHE A 62 -7.03 -4.89 8.81
CA PHE A 62 -7.93 -3.99 9.51
C PHE A 62 -8.82 -4.72 10.52
N GLY A 63 -9.08 -4.05 11.64
CA GLY A 63 -10.03 -4.48 12.66
C GLY A 63 -11.24 -3.56 12.69
N TRP A 64 -11.08 -2.37 13.27
CA TRP A 64 -12.13 -1.37 13.41
C TRP A 64 -11.53 0.00 13.70
N ARG A 65 -12.37 1.05 13.69
CA ARG A 65 -12.03 2.35 14.30
C ARG A 65 -12.76 2.48 15.62
N ASP A 66 -12.06 3.02 16.62
CA ASP A 66 -12.70 3.36 17.91
C ASP A 66 -13.47 4.70 17.83
N GLU A 67 -14.09 5.09 18.94
CA GLU A 67 -14.89 6.33 19.06
C GLU A 67 -14.08 7.60 18.74
N SER A 68 -12.76 7.56 18.89
CA SER A 68 -11.83 8.64 18.53
C SER A 68 -11.37 8.58 17.07
N GLY A 69 -11.86 7.60 16.31
CA GLY A 69 -11.46 7.36 14.92
C GLY A 69 -10.13 6.64 14.77
N ILE A 70 -9.47 6.22 15.86
CA ILE A 70 -8.19 5.51 15.80
C ILE A 70 -8.40 4.12 15.22
N LEU A 71 -7.59 3.80 14.20
CA LEU A 71 -7.61 2.50 13.54
C LEU A 71 -6.93 1.43 14.39
N HIS A 72 -7.61 0.31 14.57
CA HIS A 72 -7.11 -0.89 15.23
C HIS A 72 -6.92 -2.03 14.23
N THR A 73 -5.91 -2.86 14.47
CA THR A 73 -5.64 -4.06 13.66
C THR A 73 -6.57 -5.20 14.03
N HIS A 74 -6.77 -6.13 13.09
CA HIS A 74 -7.60 -7.31 13.30
C HIS A 74 -7.05 -8.20 14.43
N PRO A 75 -7.79 -8.41 15.55
CA PRO A 75 -7.24 -8.97 16.78
C PRO A 75 -6.82 -10.45 16.66
N LYS A 76 -7.43 -11.21 15.73
CA LYS A 76 -7.05 -12.61 15.49
C LYS A 76 -5.96 -12.77 14.45
N ARG A 77 -5.94 -11.91 13.42
CA ARG A 77 -4.95 -11.98 12.35
C ARG A 77 -3.62 -11.35 12.77
N PHE A 78 -3.68 -10.25 13.54
CA PHE A 78 -2.55 -9.47 14.01
C PHE A 78 -2.63 -9.21 15.53
N PRO A 79 -2.58 -10.26 16.36
CA PRO A 79 -2.80 -10.15 17.80
C PRO A 79 -1.75 -9.28 18.52
N ASN A 80 -0.57 -9.14 17.95
CA ASN A 80 0.51 -8.32 18.52
C ASN A 80 0.62 -6.92 17.86
N GLY A 81 -0.33 -6.55 17.00
CA GLY A 81 -0.34 -5.28 16.28
C GLY A 81 0.66 -5.20 15.13
N LEU A 82 0.48 -4.20 14.24
CA LEU A 82 1.35 -4.02 13.09
C LEU A 82 2.72 -3.42 13.46
N GLU A 83 2.83 -2.64 14.51
CA GLU A 83 4.12 -2.11 14.98
C GLU A 83 5.15 -3.23 15.19
N ASN A 84 4.74 -4.34 15.82
CA ASN A 84 5.61 -5.50 16.03
C ASN A 84 6.01 -6.20 14.73
N ILE A 85 5.12 -6.23 13.73
CA ILE A 85 5.42 -6.79 12.41
C ILE A 85 6.39 -5.90 11.65
N VAL A 86 6.15 -4.59 11.64
CA VAL A 86 7.05 -3.61 11.02
C VAL A 86 8.44 -3.70 11.63
N LYS A 87 8.51 -3.74 12.97
CA LYS A 87 9.78 -3.95 13.68
C LYS A 87 10.47 -5.25 13.26
N TYR A 88 9.74 -6.36 13.16
CA TYR A 88 10.29 -7.66 12.73
C TYR A 88 10.88 -7.58 11.31
N ILE A 89 10.20 -6.88 10.39
CA ILE A 89 10.66 -6.64 9.02
C ILE A 89 11.95 -5.80 9.03
N HIS A 90 11.97 -4.72 9.81
CA HIS A 90 13.14 -3.83 9.97
C HIS A 90 14.34 -4.54 10.59
N ASP A 91 14.15 -5.39 11.60
CA ASP A 91 15.21 -6.17 12.24
C ASP A 91 15.94 -7.10 11.25
N LYS A 92 15.30 -7.46 10.13
CA LYS A 92 15.91 -8.19 9.00
C LYS A 92 16.57 -7.27 7.97
N GLY A 93 16.57 -5.95 8.22
CA GLY A 93 17.07 -4.94 7.28
C GLY A 93 16.24 -4.87 5.99
N LEU A 94 14.97 -5.22 6.06
CA LEU A 94 13.95 -5.00 5.05
C LEU A 94 13.13 -3.75 5.39
N LYS A 95 12.30 -3.31 4.46
CA LYS A 95 11.36 -2.20 4.62
C LYS A 95 9.93 -2.71 4.64
N ALA A 96 9.08 -2.03 5.40
CA ALA A 96 7.68 -2.38 5.55
C ALA A 96 6.78 -1.46 4.72
N GLY A 97 5.93 -2.05 3.89
CA GLY A 97 4.85 -1.36 3.21
C GLY A 97 3.49 -1.71 3.81
N ILE A 98 2.53 -0.82 3.64
CA ILE A 98 1.15 -1.01 4.10
C ILE A 98 0.17 -0.65 2.99
N TYR A 99 -1.06 -1.07 3.16
CA TYR A 99 -2.20 -0.81 2.29
C TYR A 99 -3.20 0.14 2.94
N SER A 100 -3.89 0.96 2.14
CA SER A 100 -5.15 1.58 2.50
C SER A 100 -5.99 1.89 1.25
N ASP A 101 -7.21 2.42 1.44
CA ASP A 101 -8.05 2.91 0.36
C ASP A 101 -8.26 4.41 0.51
N ALA A 102 -8.37 5.10 -0.61
CA ALA A 102 -8.63 6.54 -0.65
C ALA A 102 -10.05 6.92 -0.19
N GLY A 103 -10.97 5.96 -0.13
CA GLY A 103 -12.35 6.11 0.35
C GLY A 103 -12.52 5.75 1.81
N SER A 104 -13.78 5.47 2.18
CA SER A 104 -14.15 5.04 3.54
C SER A 104 -13.98 3.54 3.75
N ASN A 105 -14.18 2.74 2.69
CA ASN A 105 -14.15 1.29 2.72
C ASN A 105 -13.02 0.75 1.87
N THR A 106 -12.51 -0.44 2.17
CA THR A 106 -11.42 -1.07 1.42
C THR A 106 -11.91 -1.93 0.27
N CYS A 107 -11.01 -2.29 -0.66
CA CYS A 107 -11.33 -3.22 -1.74
C CYS A 107 -11.78 -4.59 -1.19
N GLY A 108 -11.20 -5.06 -0.09
CA GLY A 108 -11.59 -6.32 0.55
C GLY A 108 -13.03 -6.32 1.04
N SER A 109 -13.55 -5.17 1.53
CA SER A 109 -14.96 -5.08 1.90
C SER A 109 -15.90 -5.14 0.69
N ILE A 110 -15.47 -4.58 -0.45
CA ILE A 110 -16.29 -4.49 -1.67
C ILE A 110 -16.25 -5.81 -2.45
N TRP A 111 -15.06 -6.41 -2.59
CA TRP A 111 -14.86 -7.57 -3.48
C TRP A 111 -14.80 -8.92 -2.76
N ASP A 112 -14.41 -8.94 -1.47
CA ASP A 112 -14.27 -10.15 -0.66
C ASP A 112 -15.26 -10.23 0.50
N ASN A 113 -16.18 -9.27 0.60
CA ASN A 113 -17.15 -9.16 1.69
C ASN A 113 -16.49 -9.14 3.08
N ASP A 114 -15.28 -8.56 3.22
CA ASP A 114 -14.65 -8.43 4.54
C ASP A 114 -15.34 -7.34 5.37
N PRO A 115 -16.06 -7.69 6.43
CA PRO A 115 -16.74 -6.70 7.28
C PRO A 115 -15.75 -5.77 7.99
N ASN A 116 -14.49 -6.18 8.15
CA ASN A 116 -13.45 -5.38 8.80
C ASN A 116 -12.86 -4.31 7.86
N GLY A 117 -13.17 -4.37 6.56
CA GLY A 117 -12.79 -3.35 5.58
C GLY A 117 -13.73 -2.15 5.52
N ILE A 118 -14.85 -2.19 6.27
CA ILE A 118 -15.86 -1.13 6.28
C ILE A 118 -15.45 -0.02 7.26
N GLY A 119 -15.44 1.24 6.79
CA GLY A 119 -15.15 2.42 7.61
C GLY A 119 -13.69 2.57 8.05
N VAL A 120 -12.75 1.81 7.47
CA VAL A 120 -11.33 1.81 7.86
C VAL A 120 -10.40 2.47 6.83
N GLY A 121 -10.94 2.93 5.69
CA GLY A 121 -10.18 3.68 4.70
C GLY A 121 -9.81 5.09 5.16
N LEU A 122 -9.03 5.81 4.34
CA LEU A 122 -8.43 7.10 4.70
C LEU A 122 -9.41 8.28 4.74
N TYR A 123 -10.61 8.14 4.14
CA TYR A 123 -11.51 9.27 3.98
C TYR A 123 -11.96 9.86 5.33
N GLY A 124 -11.53 11.13 5.58
CA GLY A 124 -11.78 11.83 6.84
C GLY A 124 -10.80 11.51 7.97
N HIS A 125 -9.81 10.62 7.74
CA HIS A 125 -8.83 10.18 8.74
C HIS A 125 -7.36 10.34 8.27
N GLU A 126 -7.12 11.04 7.17
CA GLU A 126 -5.82 11.07 6.48
C GLU A 126 -4.65 11.40 7.41
N LYS A 127 -4.78 12.48 8.20
CA LYS A 127 -3.71 12.93 9.11
C LYS A 127 -3.52 11.99 10.31
N GLN A 128 -4.62 11.47 10.85
CA GLN A 128 -4.60 10.55 11.98
C GLN A 128 -3.94 9.23 11.59
N ASP A 129 -4.30 8.69 10.42
CA ASP A 129 -3.75 7.45 9.91
C ASP A 129 -2.29 7.62 9.45
N ALA A 130 -1.93 8.78 8.87
CA ALA A 130 -0.55 9.09 8.55
C ALA A 130 0.35 9.05 9.80
N ASP A 131 -0.07 9.67 10.91
CA ASP A 131 0.65 9.61 12.17
C ASP A 131 0.79 8.18 12.70
N LEU A 132 -0.31 7.42 12.62
CA LEU A 132 -0.31 6.02 13.04
C LEU A 132 0.64 5.15 12.21
N PHE A 133 0.53 5.23 10.89
CA PHE A 133 1.31 4.37 9.99
C PHE A 133 2.79 4.73 9.98
N PHE A 134 3.12 6.01 9.79
CA PHE A 134 4.48 6.43 9.54
C PHE A 134 5.25 6.79 10.81
N ASN A 135 4.62 7.49 11.76
CA ASN A 135 5.32 7.92 12.96
C ASN A 135 5.26 6.89 14.08
N LYS A 136 4.13 6.17 14.26
CA LYS A 136 3.98 5.17 15.33
C LYS A 136 4.40 3.77 14.91
N TRP A 137 3.90 3.27 13.77
CA TRP A 137 4.27 1.92 13.29
C TRP A 137 5.59 1.91 12.51
N GLY A 138 6.03 3.06 11.99
CA GLY A 138 7.31 3.17 11.27
C GLY A 138 7.30 2.59 9.86
N VAL A 139 6.17 2.62 9.18
CA VAL A 139 6.00 2.13 7.82
C VAL A 139 6.79 2.99 6.82
N ASP A 140 7.41 2.38 5.81
CA ASP A 140 8.25 3.05 4.80
C ASP A 140 7.50 3.37 3.50
N PHE A 141 6.39 2.66 3.22
CA PHE A 141 5.68 2.69 1.95
C PHE A 141 4.19 2.48 2.16
N ILE A 142 3.37 3.14 1.35
CA ILE A 142 1.93 2.90 1.33
C ILE A 142 1.40 2.73 -0.09
N LYS A 143 0.63 1.68 -0.32
CA LYS A 143 -0.26 1.49 -1.46
C LYS A 143 -1.63 2.03 -1.11
N ILE A 144 -2.19 2.87 -1.97
CA ILE A 144 -3.53 3.43 -1.78
C ILE A 144 -4.40 3.03 -2.96
N ASP A 145 -5.40 2.20 -2.68
CA ASP A 145 -6.43 1.80 -3.61
C ASP A 145 -7.54 2.87 -3.75
N TYR A 146 -8.43 2.66 -4.71
CA TYR A 146 -9.48 3.60 -5.07
C TYR A 146 -10.88 2.97 -5.10
N CYS A 147 -11.08 1.83 -4.41
CA CYS A 147 -12.36 1.13 -4.40
C CYS A 147 -13.45 1.94 -3.70
N GLY A 148 -13.25 2.33 -2.46
CA GLY A 148 -14.21 3.11 -1.70
C GLY A 148 -14.34 4.54 -2.19
N ALA A 149 -13.25 5.17 -2.66
CA ALA A 149 -13.28 6.52 -3.18
C ALA A 149 -14.01 6.62 -4.54
N GLY A 150 -13.73 5.68 -5.44
CA GLY A 150 -14.30 5.71 -6.80
C GLY A 150 -15.70 5.14 -6.86
N GLN A 151 -15.91 3.91 -6.34
CA GLN A 151 -17.17 3.18 -6.53
C GLN A 151 -18.28 3.63 -5.59
N GLU A 152 -17.96 4.01 -4.36
CA GLU A 152 -18.96 4.38 -3.37
C GLU A 152 -19.17 5.89 -3.27
N LEU A 153 -18.07 6.67 -3.30
CA LEU A 153 -18.12 8.12 -3.07
C LEU A 153 -18.03 8.96 -4.36
N ALA A 154 -17.68 8.34 -5.49
CA ALA A 154 -17.50 9.01 -6.78
C ALA A 154 -16.62 10.28 -6.70
N LEU A 155 -15.55 10.22 -5.91
CA LEU A 155 -14.63 11.34 -5.71
C LEU A 155 -13.80 11.57 -6.98
N ASP A 156 -13.36 12.82 -7.17
CA ASP A 156 -12.36 13.14 -8.19
C ASP A 156 -11.00 12.55 -7.78
N GLU A 157 -10.41 11.77 -8.67
CA GLU A 157 -9.22 10.98 -8.41
C GLU A 157 -8.00 11.85 -8.11
N GLN A 158 -7.66 12.78 -9.01
CA GLN A 158 -6.49 13.64 -8.86
C GLN A 158 -6.60 14.49 -7.58
N LYS A 159 -7.78 15.07 -7.36
CA LYS A 159 -8.03 15.88 -6.16
C LYS A 159 -7.85 15.02 -4.91
N ARG A 160 -8.45 13.82 -4.88
CA ARG A 160 -8.42 12.94 -3.72
C ARG A 160 -7.02 12.48 -3.35
N TYR A 161 -6.24 11.98 -4.30
CA TYR A 161 -4.85 11.59 -4.04
C TYR A 161 -3.97 12.76 -3.64
N THR A 162 -4.22 13.95 -4.22
CA THR A 162 -3.50 15.17 -3.83
C THR A 162 -3.81 15.59 -2.39
N GLU A 163 -5.07 15.47 -1.94
CA GLU A 163 -5.46 15.73 -0.55
C GLU A 163 -4.76 14.77 0.42
N ILE A 164 -4.74 13.47 0.11
CA ILE A 164 -4.04 12.46 0.90
C ILE A 164 -2.53 12.79 0.99
N TYR A 165 -1.90 13.03 -0.16
CA TYR A 165 -0.47 13.37 -0.21
C TYR A 165 -0.13 14.58 0.65
N ARG A 166 -0.93 15.65 0.59
CA ARG A 166 -0.74 16.85 1.41
C ARG A 166 -0.90 16.53 2.89
N ALA A 167 -1.97 15.80 3.26
CA ALA A 167 -2.21 15.41 4.64
C ALA A 167 -1.05 14.59 5.23
N PHE A 168 -0.48 13.69 4.43
CA PHE A 168 0.67 12.86 4.82
C PHE A 168 1.93 13.72 5.01
N ASN A 169 2.25 14.61 4.07
CA ASN A 169 3.40 15.50 4.18
C ASN A 169 3.29 16.49 5.35
N ASP A 170 2.07 16.88 5.73
CA ASP A 170 1.86 17.76 6.89
C ASP A 170 2.22 17.10 8.22
N VAL A 171 2.14 15.77 8.29
CA VAL A 171 2.24 15.01 9.55
C VAL A 171 3.54 14.22 9.64
N CYS A 172 4.02 13.68 8.53
CA CYS A 172 5.15 12.75 8.55
C CYS A 172 6.49 13.47 8.65
N ASN A 173 7.35 12.93 9.52
CA ASN A 173 8.69 13.50 9.79
C ASN A 173 9.75 13.07 8.77
N HIS A 174 9.40 12.24 7.79
CA HIS A 174 10.30 11.70 6.77
C HIS A 174 9.59 11.55 5.42
N LYS A 175 10.38 11.37 4.36
CA LYS A 175 9.84 11.17 3.02
C LYS A 175 9.10 9.83 2.93
N ILE A 176 7.86 9.88 2.48
CA ILE A 176 7.00 8.72 2.28
C ILE A 176 7.10 8.24 0.84
N SER A 177 7.12 6.94 0.64
CA SER A 177 6.90 6.32 -0.67
C SER A 177 5.42 5.99 -0.83
N LEU A 178 4.74 6.64 -1.78
CA LEU A 178 3.33 6.45 -2.07
C LEU A 178 3.14 5.75 -3.41
N ASN A 179 2.29 4.73 -3.45
CA ASN A 179 1.85 4.07 -4.67
C ASN A 179 0.37 4.33 -4.91
N ILE A 180 0.03 4.82 -6.11
CA ILE A 180 -1.35 4.99 -6.57
C ILE A 180 -1.81 3.70 -7.23
N CYS A 181 -2.86 3.08 -6.71
CA CYS A 181 -3.45 1.86 -7.23
C CYS A 181 -4.89 2.07 -7.67
N ARG A 182 -5.09 2.33 -8.98
CA ARG A 182 -6.42 2.51 -9.57
C ARG A 182 -6.67 1.68 -10.82
N TRP A 183 -5.83 0.68 -11.09
CA TRP A 183 -5.94 -0.31 -12.18
C TRP A 183 -5.86 0.26 -13.60
N ALA A 184 -5.47 1.54 -13.75
CA ALA A 184 -5.18 2.19 -15.01
C ALA A 184 -4.13 3.29 -14.81
N PHE A 185 -3.61 3.86 -15.90
CA PHE A 185 -2.71 5.00 -15.81
C PHE A 185 -3.43 6.21 -15.22
N PRO A 186 -2.98 6.75 -14.09
CA PRO A 186 -3.69 7.82 -13.40
C PRO A 186 -3.60 9.19 -14.11
N GLY A 187 -2.57 9.38 -14.93
CA GLY A 187 -2.25 10.66 -15.56
C GLY A 187 -0.88 11.18 -15.11
N THR A 188 -0.37 12.19 -15.83
CA THR A 188 0.96 12.78 -15.56
C THR A 188 1.06 13.47 -14.20
N TRP A 189 -0.07 13.90 -13.62
CA TRP A 189 -0.12 14.50 -12.29
C TRP A 189 0.40 13.57 -11.17
N ALA A 190 0.37 12.26 -11.40
CA ALA A 190 0.86 11.29 -10.43
C ALA A 190 2.35 11.44 -10.11
N GLU A 191 3.16 11.94 -11.06
CA GLU A 191 4.59 12.17 -10.88
C GLU A 191 4.90 13.19 -9.77
N ASP A 192 3.98 14.11 -9.50
CA ASP A 192 4.17 15.17 -8.52
C ASP A 192 3.94 14.69 -7.08
N ILE A 193 3.18 13.61 -6.90
CA ILE A 193 2.70 13.17 -5.58
C ILE A 193 3.02 11.73 -5.23
N ALA A 194 3.38 10.90 -6.19
CA ALA A 194 3.62 9.47 -5.97
C ALA A 194 5.02 9.05 -6.41
N THR A 195 5.54 7.99 -5.79
CA THR A 195 6.80 7.35 -6.20
C THR A 195 6.58 6.26 -7.24
N SER A 196 5.36 5.73 -7.32
CA SER A 196 4.96 4.70 -8.29
C SER A 196 3.44 4.66 -8.44
N TRP A 197 2.95 4.05 -9.51
CA TRP A 197 1.51 3.83 -9.76
C TRP A 197 1.27 2.61 -10.62
N ARG A 198 0.06 2.07 -10.50
CA ARG A 198 -0.44 1.02 -11.36
C ARG A 198 -0.84 1.58 -12.72
N ILE A 199 -0.65 0.80 -13.76
CA ILE A 199 -1.02 1.17 -15.14
C ILE A 199 -2.08 0.25 -15.74
N SER A 200 -2.41 -0.85 -15.05
CA SER A 200 -3.35 -1.88 -15.53
C SER A 200 -4.04 -2.59 -14.37
N ALA A 201 -4.98 -3.48 -14.68
CA ALA A 201 -5.65 -4.38 -13.75
C ALA A 201 -4.68 -5.34 -13.04
N ASP A 202 -5.16 -6.07 -12.03
CA ASP A 202 -4.38 -7.09 -11.34
C ASP A 202 -3.97 -8.20 -12.30
N ILE A 203 -2.70 -8.60 -12.21
CA ILE A 203 -2.15 -9.69 -12.99
C ILE A 203 -2.53 -11.04 -12.37
N THR A 204 -2.92 -11.99 -13.20
CA THR A 204 -3.07 -13.40 -12.80
C THR A 204 -1.91 -14.22 -13.35
N PRO A 205 -1.62 -15.42 -12.79
CA PRO A 205 -0.53 -16.31 -13.27
C PRO A 205 -0.87 -17.02 -14.59
N GLU A 206 -1.59 -16.32 -15.46
CA GLU A 206 -1.99 -16.81 -16.79
C GLU A 206 -1.30 -15.99 -17.87
N TRP A 207 -0.81 -16.66 -18.92
CA TRP A 207 -0.13 -15.99 -20.03
C TRP A 207 -0.99 -14.91 -20.70
N ALA A 208 -2.29 -15.14 -20.80
CA ALA A 208 -3.22 -14.16 -21.36
C ALA A 208 -3.26 -12.86 -20.56
N SER A 209 -3.26 -12.95 -19.22
CA SER A 209 -3.21 -11.80 -18.33
C SER A 209 -1.87 -11.05 -18.45
N ILE A 210 -0.76 -11.79 -18.46
CA ILE A 210 0.58 -11.19 -18.62
C ILE A 210 0.68 -10.45 -19.96
N LYS A 211 0.26 -11.10 -21.05
CA LYS A 211 0.31 -10.52 -22.39
C LYS A 211 -0.57 -9.27 -22.56
N HIS A 212 -1.67 -9.18 -21.81
CA HIS A 212 -2.57 -8.02 -21.88
C HIS A 212 -1.96 -6.76 -21.24
N ILE A 213 -1.01 -6.93 -20.33
CA ILE A 213 -0.38 -5.84 -19.55
C ILE A 213 0.91 -5.33 -20.23
N ILE A 214 1.53 -6.13 -21.07
CA ILE A 214 2.72 -5.78 -21.86
C ILE A 214 2.31 -5.05 -23.15
#